data_1351682e28ef93de01130916541df79b
#
_entry.id   1351682e28ef93de01130916541df79b
#
_cell.length_a   1.000
_cell.length_b   1.000
_cell.length_c   1.000
_cell.angle_alpha   90.00
_cell.angle_beta   90.00
_cell.angle_gamma   90.00
#
_symmetry.space_group_name_H-M   'P 1'
#
loop_
_entity.id
_entity.type
_entity.pdbx_description
1 polymer ?
#
loop_
_entity_poly.entity_id
_entity_poly.type
_entity_poly.pdbx_seq_one_letter_code
_entity_poly.pdbx_strand_id
1 'polypeptide(L)'
;MSNISTDLQDVEKIIVLDYGSQYNQLISRRIREIGVFSELKSHKISAAEVRAINPVGIILSGGPNSVYEDGSFDIDPEIFELGIPILGICYGMQLLTHKLGGKVVPAGDAGNREYGQSPLTHTTSALFEGTPEEQIVLMSHGDAVTEIPADFVRIGTSADCPYAAIENPEKHIYGI
;
A
#
# COMPACT_ATOMS: atom_id res chain seq x y z
N MET A 1 -34.38 -20.57 -20.35
CA MET A 1 -33.17 -20.66 -19.48
C MET A 1 -32.19 -19.62 -20.00
N SER A 2 -32.20 -18.43 -19.41
CA SER A 2 -31.29 -17.33 -19.78
C SER A 2 -29.90 -17.62 -19.20
N ASN A 3 -28.91 -17.78 -20.07
CA ASN A 3 -27.51 -17.84 -19.72
C ASN A 3 -27.12 -16.50 -19.08
N ILE A 4 -26.97 -16.52 -17.75
CA ILE A 4 -26.25 -15.46 -17.03
C ILE A 4 -24.77 -15.84 -17.13
N SER A 5 -24.14 -15.57 -18.26
CA SER A 5 -22.70 -15.36 -18.30
C SER A 5 -22.46 -13.94 -17.78
N THR A 6 -22.37 -13.78 -16.48
CA THR A 6 -21.84 -12.56 -15.89
C THR A 6 -20.39 -12.48 -16.34
N ASP A 7 -20.12 -11.61 -17.31
CA ASP A 7 -18.76 -11.35 -17.79
C ASP A 7 -17.98 -10.77 -16.60
N LEU A 8 -17.12 -11.58 -15.98
CA LEU A 8 -16.27 -11.18 -14.86
C LEU A 8 -15.31 -10.04 -15.23
N GLN A 9 -15.28 -9.65 -16.51
CA GLN A 9 -14.48 -8.52 -16.99
C GLN A 9 -15.10 -7.16 -16.61
N ASP A 10 -16.41 -7.09 -16.40
CA ASP A 10 -17.11 -5.83 -16.06
C ASP A 10 -17.30 -5.63 -14.54
N VAL A 11 -16.79 -6.52 -13.71
CA VAL A 11 -16.89 -6.38 -12.24
C VAL A 11 -15.79 -5.47 -11.75
N GLU A 12 -16.16 -4.40 -11.04
CA GLU A 12 -15.19 -3.56 -10.29
C GLU A 12 -14.32 -4.42 -9.39
N LYS A 13 -13.01 -4.27 -9.51
CA LYS A 13 -12.06 -5.10 -8.78
C LYS A 13 -10.87 -4.31 -8.27
N ILE A 14 -10.37 -4.73 -7.12
CA ILE A 14 -9.08 -4.31 -6.58
C ILE A 14 -8.06 -5.41 -6.86
N ILE A 15 -6.87 -5.06 -7.33
CA ILE A 15 -5.76 -5.99 -7.42
C ILE A 15 -4.81 -5.79 -6.23
N VAL A 16 -4.33 -6.90 -5.70
CA VAL A 16 -3.31 -6.92 -4.64
C VAL A 16 -2.02 -7.45 -5.23
N LEU A 17 -0.97 -6.65 -5.24
CA LEU A 17 0.35 -7.07 -5.72
C LEU A 17 1.11 -7.75 -4.59
N ASP A 18 1.60 -8.96 -4.87
CA ASP A 18 2.25 -9.84 -3.90
C ASP A 18 3.75 -9.54 -3.81
N TYR A 19 4.16 -8.95 -2.70
CA TYR A 19 5.56 -8.71 -2.33
C TYR A 19 6.08 -9.70 -1.27
N GLY A 20 5.44 -10.85 -1.14
CA GLY A 20 5.87 -11.92 -0.22
C GLY A 20 5.28 -11.83 1.18
N SER A 21 4.25 -11.02 1.39
CA SER A 21 3.54 -10.96 2.67
C SER A 21 2.77 -12.23 2.97
N GLN A 22 2.85 -12.71 4.20
CA GLN A 22 1.97 -13.78 4.70
C GLN A 22 0.49 -13.33 4.82
N TYR A 23 0.20 -12.03 4.72
CA TYR A 23 -1.14 -11.47 4.85
C TYR A 23 -1.87 -11.22 3.52
N ASN A 24 -1.28 -11.53 2.37
CA ASN A 24 -1.86 -11.26 1.05
C ASN A 24 -3.25 -11.86 0.88
N GLN A 25 -3.43 -13.11 1.30
CA GLN A 25 -4.74 -13.78 1.25
C GLN A 25 -5.74 -13.14 2.22
N LEU A 26 -5.28 -12.67 3.39
CA LEU A 26 -6.13 -11.97 4.35
C LEU A 26 -6.60 -10.62 3.79
N ILE A 27 -5.70 -9.84 3.20
CA ILE A 27 -6.04 -8.56 2.54
C ILE A 27 -7.10 -8.79 1.47
N SER A 28 -6.85 -9.74 0.56
CA SER A 28 -7.79 -10.08 -0.51
C SER A 28 -9.15 -10.54 0.03
N ARG A 29 -9.15 -11.34 1.10
CA ARG A 29 -10.37 -11.79 1.76
C ARG A 29 -11.14 -10.62 2.40
N ARG A 30 -10.46 -9.71 3.10
CA ARG A 30 -11.10 -8.54 3.73
C ARG A 30 -11.77 -7.63 2.71
N ILE A 31 -11.15 -7.43 1.55
CA ILE A 31 -11.75 -6.66 0.44
C ILE A 31 -13.05 -7.33 -0.02
N ARG A 32 -13.06 -8.66 -0.15
CA ARG A 32 -14.26 -9.42 -0.54
C ARG A 32 -15.36 -9.40 0.52
N GLU A 33 -14.99 -9.41 1.80
CA GLU A 33 -15.94 -9.34 2.91
C GLU A 33 -16.73 -8.02 2.93
N ILE A 34 -16.19 -6.94 2.38
CA ILE A 34 -16.90 -5.65 2.20
C ILE A 34 -17.59 -5.54 0.84
N GLY A 35 -17.68 -6.63 0.07
CA GLY A 35 -18.44 -6.70 -1.17
C GLY A 35 -17.68 -6.26 -2.43
N VAL A 36 -16.36 -6.03 -2.34
CA VAL A 36 -15.53 -5.67 -3.50
C VAL A 36 -14.77 -6.90 -4.00
N PHE A 37 -14.77 -7.15 -5.31
CA PHE A 37 -13.98 -8.24 -5.87
C PHE A 37 -12.49 -7.93 -5.81
N SER A 38 -11.67 -8.94 -5.52
CA SER A 38 -10.22 -8.78 -5.44
C SER A 38 -9.46 -9.94 -6.06
N GLU A 39 -8.35 -9.62 -6.71
CA GLU A 39 -7.42 -10.59 -7.29
C GLU A 39 -6.00 -10.37 -6.77
N LEU A 40 -5.33 -11.47 -6.43
CA LEU A 40 -3.91 -11.45 -6.12
C LEU A 40 -3.10 -11.56 -7.43
N LYS A 41 -2.14 -10.65 -7.63
CA LYS A 41 -1.27 -10.61 -8.80
C LYS A 41 0.20 -10.60 -8.39
N SER A 42 1.05 -11.09 -9.27
CA SER A 42 2.50 -10.99 -9.07
C SER A 42 2.96 -9.53 -9.06
N HIS A 43 3.94 -9.18 -8.23
CA HIS A 43 4.61 -7.89 -8.25
C HIS A 43 5.29 -7.57 -9.60
N LYS A 44 5.52 -8.60 -10.45
CA LYS A 44 6.12 -8.46 -11.78
C LYS A 44 5.13 -8.02 -12.86
N ILE A 45 3.87 -7.78 -12.52
CA ILE A 45 2.86 -7.32 -13.46
C ILE A 45 3.30 -5.98 -14.06
N SER A 46 3.14 -5.83 -15.37
CA SER A 46 3.43 -4.58 -16.08
C SER A 46 2.26 -3.60 -16.01
N ALA A 47 2.54 -2.32 -16.21
CA ALA A 47 1.50 -1.29 -16.33
C ALA A 47 0.52 -1.58 -17.48
N ALA A 48 0.98 -2.18 -18.57
CA ALA A 48 0.11 -2.59 -19.68
C ALA A 48 -0.89 -3.68 -19.26
N GLU A 49 -0.44 -4.67 -18.49
CA GLU A 49 -1.32 -5.72 -17.95
C GLU A 49 -2.31 -5.15 -16.91
N VAL A 50 -1.87 -4.24 -16.04
CA VAL A 50 -2.74 -3.54 -15.09
C VAL A 50 -3.82 -2.75 -15.85
N ARG A 51 -3.43 -2.03 -16.89
CA ARG A 51 -4.37 -1.29 -17.74
C ARG A 51 -5.40 -2.20 -18.40
N ALA A 52 -4.99 -3.38 -18.87
CA ALA A 52 -5.87 -4.38 -19.47
C ALA A 52 -6.87 -4.97 -18.46
N ILE A 53 -6.46 -5.14 -17.19
CA ILE A 53 -7.34 -5.59 -16.10
C ILE A 53 -8.33 -4.49 -15.72
N ASN A 54 -7.95 -3.22 -15.85
CA ASN A 54 -8.72 -2.03 -15.48
C ASN A 54 -9.29 -2.09 -14.05
N PRO A 55 -8.43 -2.26 -13.01
CA PRO A 55 -8.90 -2.30 -11.64
C PRO A 55 -9.31 -0.92 -11.15
N VAL A 56 -10.21 -0.86 -10.17
CA VAL A 56 -10.62 0.40 -9.50
C VAL A 56 -9.66 0.82 -8.38
N GLY A 57 -8.73 -0.05 -8.01
CA GLY A 57 -7.70 0.23 -7.01
C GLY A 57 -6.60 -0.83 -7.02
N ILE A 58 -5.42 -0.46 -6.53
CA ILE A 58 -4.25 -1.31 -6.42
C ILE A 58 -3.76 -1.29 -4.98
N ILE A 59 -3.48 -2.46 -4.40
CA ILE A 59 -2.82 -2.57 -3.10
C ILE A 59 -1.43 -3.17 -3.31
N LEU A 60 -0.41 -2.48 -2.83
CA LEU A 60 0.95 -2.99 -2.73
C LEU A 60 1.08 -3.62 -1.34
N SER A 61 1.24 -4.92 -1.27
CA SER A 61 1.30 -5.63 0.01
C SER A 61 2.59 -5.37 0.78
N GLY A 62 2.62 -5.81 2.02
CA GLY A 62 3.87 -5.93 2.77
C GLY A 62 4.80 -6.99 2.17
N GLY A 63 6.01 -7.07 2.70
CA GLY A 63 7.02 -8.03 2.28
C GLY A 63 8.18 -8.11 3.27
N PRO A 64 9.01 -9.16 3.19
CA PRO A 64 10.12 -9.38 4.11
C PRO A 64 11.41 -8.62 3.75
N ASN A 65 11.48 -8.04 2.54
CA ASN A 65 12.68 -7.42 2.01
C ASN A 65 12.79 -5.95 2.39
N SER A 66 14.01 -5.41 2.28
CA SER A 66 14.28 -3.97 2.33
C SER A 66 14.39 -3.42 0.90
N VAL A 67 13.81 -2.24 0.65
CA VAL A 67 13.72 -1.66 -0.72
C VAL A 67 15.07 -1.25 -1.30
N TYR A 68 16.10 -1.11 -0.48
CA TYR A 68 17.47 -0.76 -0.88
C TYR A 68 18.40 -1.97 -1.02
N GLU A 69 17.91 -3.19 -0.76
CA GLU A 69 18.71 -4.42 -0.92
C GLU A 69 18.75 -4.86 -2.39
N ASP A 70 19.89 -5.38 -2.81
CA ASP A 70 20.06 -6.00 -4.14
C ASP A 70 19.11 -7.20 -4.28
N GLY A 71 18.32 -7.21 -5.35
CA GLY A 71 17.33 -8.26 -5.60
C GLY A 71 16.02 -8.11 -4.83
N SER A 72 15.79 -6.95 -4.18
CA SER A 72 14.49 -6.62 -3.60
C SER A 72 13.39 -6.64 -4.67
N PHE A 73 12.16 -6.88 -4.24
CA PHE A 73 11.01 -6.83 -5.13
C PHE A 73 10.80 -5.40 -5.63
N ASP A 74 10.50 -5.28 -6.91
CA ASP A 74 10.30 -4.01 -7.59
C ASP A 74 8.89 -3.89 -8.18
N ILE A 75 8.57 -2.71 -8.71
CA ILE A 75 7.32 -2.39 -9.38
C ILE A 75 7.64 -1.67 -10.71
N ASP A 76 6.82 -1.92 -11.73
CA ASP A 76 6.83 -1.12 -12.94
C ASP A 76 6.41 0.33 -12.59
N PRO A 77 7.31 1.33 -12.72
CA PRO A 77 7.03 2.70 -12.30
C PRO A 77 5.88 3.35 -13.06
N GLU A 78 5.57 2.89 -14.28
CA GLU A 78 4.43 3.39 -15.04
C GLU A 78 3.08 3.11 -14.35
N ILE A 79 3.03 2.17 -13.41
CA ILE A 79 1.82 1.87 -12.62
C ILE A 79 1.39 3.10 -11.80
N PHE A 80 2.32 3.91 -11.30
CA PHE A 80 2.02 5.14 -10.56
C PHE A 80 1.42 6.25 -11.45
N GLU A 81 1.51 6.13 -12.76
CA GLU A 81 1.01 7.10 -13.73
C GLU A 81 -0.32 6.68 -14.38
N LEU A 82 -0.90 5.54 -13.98
CA LEU A 82 -2.16 5.05 -14.54
C LEU A 82 -3.41 5.81 -14.07
N GLY A 83 -3.27 6.65 -13.04
CA GLY A 83 -4.42 7.36 -12.45
C GLY A 83 -5.36 6.46 -11.63
N ILE A 84 -4.91 5.27 -11.27
CA ILE A 84 -5.65 4.32 -10.44
C ILE A 84 -5.25 4.55 -8.98
N PRO A 85 -6.17 4.63 -8.02
CA PRO A 85 -5.84 4.73 -6.60
C PRO A 85 -4.93 3.60 -6.13
N ILE A 86 -3.89 3.94 -5.34
CA ILE A 86 -2.90 2.97 -4.85
C ILE A 86 -2.79 3.07 -3.33
N LEU A 87 -2.78 1.93 -2.65
CA LEU A 87 -2.45 1.82 -1.22
C LEU A 87 -1.22 0.93 -1.04
N GLY A 88 -0.12 1.48 -0.54
CA GLY A 88 1.05 0.73 -0.10
C GLY A 88 0.97 0.40 1.38
N ILE A 89 1.17 -0.87 1.74
CA ILE A 89 1.14 -1.37 3.12
C ILE A 89 2.54 -1.85 3.50
N CYS A 90 3.14 -1.30 4.57
CA CYS A 90 4.46 -1.67 5.07
C CYS A 90 5.53 -1.61 3.95
N TYR A 91 6.05 -2.75 3.48
CA TYR A 91 6.97 -2.78 2.34
C TYR A 91 6.41 -2.02 1.12
N GLY A 92 5.11 -2.14 0.82
CA GLY A 92 4.47 -1.42 -0.28
C GLY A 92 4.54 0.10 -0.11
N MET A 93 4.39 0.62 1.12
CA MET A 93 4.60 2.05 1.42
C MET A 93 6.07 2.44 1.23
N GLN A 94 7.00 1.63 1.71
CA GLN A 94 8.44 1.88 1.56
C GLN A 94 8.85 1.88 0.09
N LEU A 95 8.32 0.93 -0.71
CA LEU A 95 8.59 0.83 -2.14
C LEU A 95 8.07 2.05 -2.90
N LEU A 96 6.81 2.46 -2.70
CA LEU A 96 6.28 3.66 -3.36
C LEU A 96 7.05 4.92 -2.95
N THR A 97 7.42 5.04 -1.67
CA THR A 97 8.22 6.14 -1.17
C THR A 97 9.58 6.21 -1.87
N HIS A 98 10.28 5.09 -1.93
CA HIS A 98 11.59 4.98 -2.59
C HIS A 98 11.50 5.29 -4.09
N LYS A 99 10.50 4.74 -4.79
CA LYS A 99 10.31 4.94 -6.24
C LYS A 99 9.91 6.36 -6.61
N LEU A 100 9.19 7.05 -5.75
CA LEU A 100 8.70 8.40 -5.99
C LEU A 100 9.65 9.49 -5.44
N GLY A 101 10.86 9.12 -5.01
CA GLY A 101 11.93 10.05 -4.66
C GLY A 101 12.02 10.41 -3.17
N GLY A 102 11.33 9.68 -2.31
CA GLY A 102 11.53 9.74 -0.86
C GLY A 102 12.70 8.86 -0.41
N LYS A 103 12.89 8.73 0.90
CA LYS A 103 14.00 7.99 1.49
C LYS A 103 13.53 7.00 2.54
N VAL A 104 14.05 5.79 2.42
CA VAL A 104 13.84 4.69 3.37
C VAL A 104 15.19 4.23 3.88
N VAL A 105 15.29 4.02 5.19
CA VAL A 105 16.52 3.59 5.85
C VAL A 105 16.23 2.49 6.86
N PRO A 106 17.24 1.68 7.25
CA PRO A 106 17.10 0.76 8.38
C PRO A 106 16.65 1.51 9.64
N ALA A 107 15.69 0.95 10.38
CA ALA A 107 15.19 1.59 11.59
C ALA A 107 16.29 1.84 12.65
N GLY A 108 17.34 1.02 12.67
CA GLY A 108 18.51 1.24 13.51
C GLY A 108 19.24 2.57 13.26
N ASP A 109 19.09 3.13 12.05
CA ASP A 109 19.68 4.42 11.65
C ASP A 109 18.68 5.60 11.80
N ALA A 110 17.39 5.31 11.91
CA ALA A 110 16.29 6.30 11.96
C ALA A 110 15.55 6.36 13.30
N GLY A 111 15.83 5.44 14.23
CA GLY A 111 15.10 5.29 15.49
C GLY A 111 14.90 3.83 15.88
N ASN A 112 13.83 3.54 16.59
CA ASN A 112 13.52 2.19 17.06
C ASN A 112 12.74 1.39 16.02
N ARG A 113 12.95 0.07 16.02
CA ARG A 113 12.07 -0.86 15.32
C ARG A 113 10.75 -0.92 16.05
N GLU A 114 9.64 -0.82 15.31
CA GLU A 114 8.30 -0.97 15.88
C GLU A 114 7.74 -2.36 15.59
N TYR A 115 7.45 -3.09 16.66
CA TYR A 115 6.76 -4.37 16.60
C TYR A 115 5.66 -4.44 17.66
N GLY A 116 4.46 -4.84 17.27
CA GLY A 116 3.33 -4.99 18.17
C GLY A 116 2.37 -3.82 18.12
N GLN A 117 1.64 -3.61 19.21
CA GLN A 117 0.64 -2.56 19.31
C GLN A 117 1.28 -1.19 19.48
N SER A 118 0.90 -0.24 18.64
CA SER A 118 1.36 1.15 18.71
C SER A 118 0.17 2.11 18.53
N PRO A 119 0.10 3.18 19.33
CA PRO A 119 -0.87 4.24 19.11
C PRO A 119 -0.53 5.00 17.82
N LEU A 120 -1.49 5.12 16.93
CA LEU A 120 -1.44 5.94 15.73
C LEU A 120 -2.36 7.14 15.92
N THR A 121 -1.83 8.34 15.69
CA THR A 121 -2.64 9.56 15.55
C THR A 121 -2.64 9.98 14.10
N HIS A 122 -3.82 10.25 13.52
CA HIS A 122 -3.93 10.67 12.13
C HIS A 122 -4.71 11.99 11.98
N THR A 123 -4.48 12.65 10.86
CA THR A 123 -5.24 13.81 10.41
C THR A 123 -6.35 13.38 9.45
N THR A 124 -7.19 14.33 9.06
CA THR A 124 -8.24 14.08 8.06
C THR A 124 -7.64 13.61 6.73
N SER A 125 -8.13 12.48 6.25
CA SER A 125 -7.78 11.88 4.96
C SER A 125 -8.91 10.96 4.52
N ALA A 126 -9.08 10.77 3.21
CA ALA A 126 -10.03 9.80 2.67
C ALA A 126 -9.73 8.37 3.17
N LEU A 127 -8.44 8.05 3.40
CA LEU A 127 -8.03 6.74 3.92
C LEU A 127 -8.58 6.45 5.32
N PHE A 128 -8.76 7.47 6.14
CA PHE A 128 -9.17 7.34 7.54
C PHE A 128 -10.63 7.78 7.79
N GLU A 129 -11.39 8.02 6.73
CA GLU A 129 -12.79 8.43 6.86
C GLU A 129 -13.59 7.43 7.70
N GLY A 130 -14.31 7.93 8.70
CA GLY A 130 -15.11 7.12 9.60
C GLY A 130 -14.33 6.37 10.68
N THR A 131 -13.02 6.58 10.80
CA THR A 131 -12.19 6.00 11.88
C THR A 131 -11.89 7.06 12.96
N PRO A 132 -11.66 6.64 14.23
CA PRO A 132 -11.21 7.54 15.29
C PRO A 132 -9.84 8.16 14.96
N GLU A 133 -9.62 9.41 15.35
CA GLU A 133 -8.33 10.12 15.15
C GLU A 133 -7.16 9.42 15.84
N GLU A 134 -7.42 8.77 16.96
CA GLU A 134 -6.44 7.92 17.65
C GLU A 134 -6.86 6.45 17.55
N GLN A 135 -5.94 5.59 17.13
CA GLN A 135 -6.17 4.17 16.95
C GLN A 135 -5.00 3.36 17.50
N ILE A 136 -5.26 2.15 17.95
CA ILE A 136 -4.21 1.16 18.21
C ILE A 136 -4.04 0.33 16.95
N VAL A 137 -2.85 0.37 16.37
CA VAL A 137 -2.48 -0.38 15.17
C VAL A 137 -1.38 -1.40 15.48
N LEU A 138 -1.22 -2.39 14.61
CA LEU A 138 -0.12 -3.34 14.71
C LEU A 138 1.01 -2.91 13.78
N MET A 139 2.13 -2.57 14.37
CA MET A 139 3.36 -2.25 13.65
C MET A 139 4.24 -3.50 13.50
N SER A 140 4.86 -3.65 12.33
CA SER A 140 5.78 -4.76 12.05
C SER A 140 6.77 -4.33 10.96
N HIS A 141 7.70 -3.45 11.29
CA HIS A 141 8.70 -2.99 10.33
C HIS A 141 10.09 -2.82 10.96
N GLY A 142 11.11 -3.18 10.16
CA GLY A 142 12.53 -2.99 10.48
C GLY A 142 13.17 -1.83 9.73
N ASP A 143 12.43 -1.19 8.82
CA ASP A 143 12.86 -0.06 8.02
C ASP A 143 11.89 1.11 8.23
N ALA A 144 12.39 2.34 8.08
CA ALA A 144 11.59 3.54 8.32
C ALA A 144 11.69 4.51 7.14
N VAL A 145 10.58 5.14 6.81
CA VAL A 145 10.53 6.29 5.92
C VAL A 145 11.05 7.52 6.70
N THR A 146 12.10 8.14 6.19
CA THR A 146 12.71 9.35 6.79
C THR A 146 12.45 10.60 5.99
N GLU A 147 12.18 10.47 4.68
CA GLU A 147 11.80 11.56 3.82
C GLU A 147 10.66 11.09 2.90
N ILE A 148 9.56 11.84 2.86
CA ILE A 148 8.45 11.55 1.95
C ILE A 148 8.69 12.21 0.60
N PRO A 149 8.12 11.68 -0.51
CA PRO A 149 8.21 12.35 -1.81
C PRO A 149 7.62 13.77 -1.78
N ALA A 150 8.09 14.65 -2.65
CA ALA A 150 7.76 16.08 -2.61
C ALA A 150 6.26 16.40 -2.67
N ASP A 151 5.49 15.59 -3.42
CA ASP A 151 4.04 15.78 -3.61
C ASP A 151 3.19 15.04 -2.57
N PHE A 152 3.84 14.48 -1.53
CA PHE A 152 3.14 13.76 -0.46
C PHE A 152 3.02 14.61 0.80
N VAL A 153 1.98 14.33 1.57
CA VAL A 153 1.77 14.88 2.90
C VAL A 153 1.68 13.76 3.94
N ARG A 154 2.15 14.06 5.14
CA ARG A 154 1.98 13.15 6.28
C ARG A 154 0.55 13.21 6.79
N ILE A 155 -0.09 12.06 6.91
CA ILE A 155 -1.46 11.93 7.42
C ILE A 155 -1.56 11.09 8.69
N GLY A 156 -0.48 10.42 9.10
CA GLY A 156 -0.43 9.67 10.36
C GLY A 156 0.96 9.57 10.95
N THR A 157 1.04 9.48 12.27
CA THR A 157 2.28 9.37 13.05
C THR A 157 2.08 8.45 14.25
N SER A 158 3.12 7.74 14.64
CA SER A 158 3.25 7.05 15.92
C SER A 158 4.42 7.63 16.72
N ALA A 159 4.67 7.10 17.93
CA ALA A 159 5.75 7.58 18.78
C ALA A 159 7.14 7.40 18.14
N ASP A 160 7.34 6.28 17.44
CA ASP A 160 8.64 5.90 16.86
C ASP A 160 8.66 6.00 15.32
N CYS A 161 7.50 6.25 14.67
CA CYS A 161 7.37 6.39 13.23
C CYS A 161 6.73 7.73 12.83
N PRO A 162 7.54 8.76 12.50
CA PRO A 162 7.03 10.08 12.12
C PRO A 162 6.16 10.05 10.86
N TYR A 163 6.39 9.11 9.96
CA TYR A 163 5.64 8.91 8.73
C TYR A 163 4.93 7.56 8.73
N ALA A 164 4.07 7.33 9.73
CA ALA A 164 3.30 6.09 9.83
C ALA A 164 2.21 6.00 8.76
N ALA A 165 1.73 7.15 8.27
CA ALA A 165 0.86 7.21 7.10
C ALA A 165 1.12 8.47 6.28
N ILE A 166 1.08 8.32 4.95
CA ILE A 166 1.32 9.38 3.97
C ILE A 166 0.32 9.31 2.83
N GLU A 167 0.06 10.43 2.17
CA GLU A 167 -0.76 10.45 0.96
C GLU A 167 -0.28 11.49 -0.06
N ASN A 168 -0.53 11.18 -1.33
CA ASN A 168 -0.59 12.15 -2.41
C ASN A 168 -2.07 12.33 -2.78
N PRO A 169 -2.72 13.42 -2.35
CA PRO A 169 -4.16 13.58 -2.55
C PRO A 169 -4.56 13.79 -4.01
N GLU A 170 -3.65 14.33 -4.85
CA GLU A 170 -3.93 14.58 -6.26
C GLU A 170 -3.90 13.28 -7.08
N LYS A 171 -2.98 12.38 -6.75
CA LYS A 171 -2.84 11.08 -7.44
C LYS A 171 -3.60 9.94 -6.76
N HIS A 172 -4.23 10.18 -5.61
CA HIS A 172 -4.87 9.15 -4.78
C HIS A 172 -3.92 7.99 -4.44
N ILE A 173 -2.68 8.32 -4.06
CA ILE A 173 -1.68 7.35 -3.63
C ILE A 173 -1.49 7.47 -2.12
N TYR A 174 -1.63 6.35 -1.42
CA TYR A 174 -1.60 6.25 0.04
C TYR A 174 -0.52 5.26 0.48
N GLY A 175 0.08 5.50 1.65
CA GLY A 175 1.00 4.58 2.31
C GLY A 175 0.72 4.47 3.81
N ILE A 176 0.78 3.25 4.34
CA ILE A 176 0.62 2.93 5.78
C ILE A 176 1.60 1.86 6.22
#